data_570d442ff759a36783fa9c493cbaf3c5
#
_entry.id   570d442ff759a36783fa9c493cbaf3c5
#
_cell.length_a   1.000
_cell.length_b   1.000
_cell.length_c   1.000
_cell.angle_alpha   90.00
_cell.angle_beta   90.00
_cell.angle_gamma   90.00
#
_symmetry.space_group_name_H-M   'P 1'
#
loop_
_entity.id
_entity.type
_entity.pdbx_description
1 polymer ?
#
loop_
_entity_poly.entity_id
_entity_poly.type
_entity_poly.pdbx_seq_one_letter_code
_entity_poly.pdbx_strand_id
1 'polypeptide(L)'
;MSGSVNKVILIGRLGKDPEVKYTPSGTAVAKFTLATDEAFKDRSGEQQRRTEWHSVVAWSKLAEICGEYLTKGKQVYIEGSIRSRQWEDQSGNKRTAYEIVARDMRMLGSKADTERSASTTSRAPTESEAPPESGPAPAAEITDEDIPV
;
A
#
# COMPACT_ATOMS: atom_id res chain seq x y z
N MET A 1 5.26 -17.07 -27.40
CA MET A 1 5.95 -16.02 -26.67
C MET A 1 5.70 -14.68 -27.30
N SER A 2 5.38 -13.70 -26.50
CA SER A 2 4.88 -12.45 -27.07
C SER A 2 5.93 -11.35 -27.18
N GLY A 3 7.08 -11.50 -26.62
CA GLY A 3 8.09 -10.47 -26.71
C GLY A 3 7.72 -9.17 -26.02
N SER A 4 6.92 -9.26 -24.96
CA SER A 4 6.52 -8.09 -24.21
C SER A 4 6.66 -8.35 -22.72
N VAL A 5 6.57 -7.29 -21.94
CA VAL A 5 6.65 -7.44 -20.49
C VAL A 5 5.54 -6.59 -19.84
N ASN A 6 4.98 -7.14 -18.79
CA ASN A 6 3.97 -6.42 -18.02
C ASN A 6 4.29 -6.66 -16.54
N LYS A 7 4.95 -5.70 -15.94
CA LYS A 7 5.44 -5.88 -14.59
C LYS A 7 5.32 -4.58 -13.82
N VAL A 8 4.86 -4.69 -12.58
CA VAL A 8 4.72 -3.56 -11.69
C VAL A 8 5.43 -3.90 -10.39
N ILE A 9 6.18 -2.97 -9.87
CA ILE A 9 6.84 -3.11 -8.58
C ILE A 9 6.47 -1.89 -7.76
N LEU A 10 5.94 -2.13 -6.56
CA LEU A 10 5.52 -1.06 -5.68
C LEU A 10 6.01 -1.32 -4.27
N ILE A 11 6.39 -0.27 -3.59
CA ILE A 11 6.60 -0.30 -2.16
C ILE A 11 5.75 0.83 -1.59
N GLY A 12 4.82 0.49 -0.73
CA GLY A 12 3.94 1.50 -0.16
C GLY A 12 3.25 0.97 1.08
N ARG A 13 2.25 1.71 1.51
CA ARG A 13 1.51 1.36 2.73
C ARG A 13 0.05 1.16 2.41
N LEU A 14 -0.56 0.20 3.10
CA LEU A 14 -1.97 -0.07 2.89
C LEU A 14 -2.82 1.08 3.41
N GLY A 15 -3.85 1.43 2.63
CA GLY A 15 -4.77 2.47 3.04
C GLY A 15 -5.82 1.98 4.00
N LYS A 16 -6.09 0.69 3.99
CA LYS A 16 -7.03 0.08 4.92
C LYS A 16 -6.75 -1.42 4.93
N ASP A 17 -7.42 -2.11 5.83
CA ASP A 17 -7.24 -3.56 5.94
C ASP A 17 -7.66 -4.24 4.64
N PRO A 18 -6.98 -5.32 4.25
CA PRO A 18 -7.38 -6.04 3.04
C PRO A 18 -8.78 -6.65 3.19
N GLU A 19 -9.50 -6.65 2.11
CA GLU A 19 -10.81 -7.28 2.05
C GLU A 19 -10.67 -8.64 1.38
N VAL A 20 -11.01 -9.70 2.09
CA VAL A 20 -10.85 -11.05 1.57
C VAL A 20 -12.22 -11.62 1.29
N LYS A 21 -12.38 -12.13 0.09
CA LYS A 21 -13.61 -12.79 -0.32
C LYS A 21 -13.26 -14.11 -0.97
N TYR A 22 -14.26 -14.98 -1.10
CA TYR A 22 -14.07 -16.26 -1.74
C TYR A 22 -14.98 -16.36 -2.94
N THR A 23 -14.44 -16.88 -4.04
CA THR A 23 -15.24 -17.10 -5.24
C THR A 23 -16.14 -18.28 -5.01
N PRO A 24 -17.16 -18.50 -5.89
CA PRO A 24 -18.01 -19.69 -5.76
C PRO A 24 -17.24 -20.98 -5.79
N SER A 25 -16.06 -21.01 -6.43
CA SER A 25 -15.24 -22.20 -6.46
C SER A 25 -14.36 -22.35 -5.21
N GLY A 26 -14.44 -21.39 -4.28
CA GLY A 26 -13.67 -21.48 -3.06
C GLY A 26 -12.30 -20.86 -3.10
N THR A 27 -12.00 -20.10 -4.14
CA THR A 27 -10.71 -19.45 -4.26
C THR A 27 -10.71 -18.11 -3.52
N ALA A 28 -9.69 -17.89 -2.70
CA ALA A 28 -9.58 -16.66 -1.94
C ALA A 28 -9.14 -15.52 -2.85
N VAL A 29 -9.71 -14.35 -2.64
CA VAL A 29 -9.34 -13.12 -3.35
C VAL A 29 -9.21 -12.02 -2.32
N ALA A 30 -8.06 -11.37 -2.28
CA ALA A 30 -7.83 -10.25 -1.37
C ALA A 30 -7.66 -8.99 -2.18
N LYS A 31 -8.33 -7.92 -1.77
CA LYS A 31 -8.21 -6.63 -2.41
C LYS A 31 -7.81 -5.60 -1.38
N PHE A 32 -6.90 -4.74 -1.75
CA PHE A 32 -6.50 -3.65 -0.88
C PHE A 32 -5.93 -2.52 -1.73
N THR A 33 -5.84 -1.35 -1.11
CA THR A 33 -5.24 -0.20 -1.77
C THR A 33 -3.87 0.05 -1.18
N LEU A 34 -2.95 0.46 -2.02
CA LEU A 34 -1.59 0.73 -1.62
C LEU A 34 -1.24 2.15 -1.98
N ALA A 35 -0.74 2.90 -1.03
CA ALA A 35 -0.38 4.30 -1.24
C ALA A 35 1.11 4.41 -1.48
N THR A 36 1.48 5.09 -2.56
CA THR A 36 2.87 5.45 -2.80
C THR A 36 2.96 6.96 -2.84
N ASP A 37 3.93 7.50 -2.14
CA ASP A 37 4.11 8.94 -2.06
C ASP A 37 5.27 9.37 -2.91
N GLU A 38 5.09 10.49 -3.57
CA GLU A 38 6.12 11.05 -4.41
C GLU A 38 6.31 12.50 -4.04
N ALA A 39 7.56 12.92 -3.87
CA ALA A 39 7.87 14.29 -3.58
C ALA A 39 8.53 14.90 -4.80
N PHE A 40 8.14 16.12 -5.15
CA PHE A 40 8.72 16.80 -6.31
C PHE A 40 8.68 18.29 -6.07
N LYS A 41 9.47 19.03 -6.84
CA LYS A 41 9.45 20.47 -6.80
C LYS A 41 8.66 21.00 -7.99
N ASP A 42 7.76 21.94 -7.72
CA ASP A 42 6.99 22.53 -8.80
C ASP A 42 7.80 23.62 -9.49
N ARG A 43 7.18 24.29 -10.43
CA ARG A 43 7.87 25.31 -11.21
C ARG A 43 8.35 26.47 -10.37
N SER A 44 7.66 26.76 -9.29
CA SER A 44 8.06 27.87 -8.43
C SER A 44 9.12 27.46 -7.41
N GLY A 45 9.57 26.22 -7.45
CA GLY A 45 10.59 25.74 -6.54
C GLY A 45 10.06 25.25 -5.23
N GLU A 46 8.73 25.21 -5.07
CA GLU A 46 8.13 24.74 -3.86
C GLU A 46 8.03 23.22 -3.86
N GLN A 47 8.28 22.64 -2.70
CA GLN A 47 8.19 21.20 -2.59
C GLN A 47 6.76 20.74 -2.49
N GLN A 48 6.38 19.82 -3.34
CA GLN A 48 5.04 19.26 -3.37
C GLN A 48 5.09 17.78 -3.12
N ARG A 49 3.98 17.24 -2.65
CA ARG A 49 3.86 15.82 -2.40
C ARG A 49 2.59 15.30 -3.05
N ARG A 50 2.69 14.16 -3.66
CA ARG A 50 1.54 13.54 -4.30
C ARG A 50 1.46 12.09 -3.89
N THR A 51 0.27 11.64 -3.53
CA THR A 51 0.03 10.27 -3.16
C THR A 51 -0.74 9.60 -4.27
N GLU A 52 -0.24 8.47 -4.71
CA GLU A 52 -0.92 7.68 -5.71
C GLU A 52 -1.48 6.44 -5.05
N TRP A 53 -2.76 6.17 -5.30
CA TRP A 53 -3.44 5.02 -4.72
C TRP A 53 -3.56 3.94 -5.76
N HIS A 54 -3.07 2.76 -5.43
CA HIS A 54 -3.08 1.64 -6.35
C HIS A 54 -4.02 0.57 -5.84
N SER A 55 -4.85 0.03 -6.73
CA SER A 55 -5.71 -1.09 -6.40
C SER A 55 -4.95 -2.38 -6.63
N VAL A 56 -4.83 -3.20 -5.60
CA VAL A 56 -4.07 -4.44 -5.68
C VAL A 56 -4.99 -5.60 -5.37
N VAL A 57 -4.87 -6.65 -6.18
CA VAL A 57 -5.66 -7.87 -6.03
C VAL A 57 -4.71 -9.04 -5.90
N ALA A 58 -4.93 -9.89 -4.93
CA ALA A 58 -4.18 -11.12 -4.77
C ALA A 58 -5.13 -12.30 -4.81
N TRP A 59 -4.64 -13.44 -5.28
CA TRP A 59 -5.45 -14.63 -5.49
C TRP A 59 -4.88 -15.82 -4.73
N SER A 60 -5.75 -16.72 -4.37
CA SER A 60 -5.41 -18.03 -3.81
C SER A 60 -4.55 -17.90 -2.55
N LYS A 61 -3.44 -18.60 -2.51
CA LYS A 61 -2.62 -18.61 -1.32
C LYS A 61 -2.12 -17.23 -0.95
N LEU A 62 -1.73 -16.44 -1.92
CA LEU A 62 -1.26 -15.10 -1.64
C LEU A 62 -2.36 -14.25 -1.03
N ALA A 63 -3.61 -14.45 -1.47
CA ALA A 63 -4.74 -13.73 -0.89
C ALA A 63 -4.91 -14.09 0.57
N GLU A 64 -4.75 -15.35 0.90
CA GLU A 64 -4.87 -15.78 2.29
C GLU A 64 -3.78 -15.16 3.15
N ILE A 65 -2.56 -15.13 2.62
CA ILE A 65 -1.46 -14.53 3.34
C ILE A 65 -1.70 -13.04 3.56
N CYS A 66 -2.15 -12.35 2.53
CA CYS A 66 -2.44 -10.92 2.66
C CYS A 66 -3.52 -10.68 3.71
N GLY A 67 -4.57 -11.47 3.69
CA GLY A 67 -5.65 -11.30 4.65
C GLY A 67 -5.23 -11.58 6.07
N GLU A 68 -4.29 -12.49 6.23
CA GLU A 68 -3.87 -12.89 7.56
C GLU A 68 -2.86 -11.91 8.18
N TYR A 69 -1.96 -11.38 7.38
CA TYR A 69 -0.84 -10.63 7.91
C TYR A 69 -0.85 -9.13 7.64
N LEU A 70 -1.60 -8.67 6.66
CA LEU A 70 -1.56 -7.25 6.31
C LEU A 70 -2.64 -6.48 7.04
N THR A 71 -2.29 -5.26 7.44
CA THR A 71 -3.25 -4.37 8.08
C THR A 71 -3.02 -2.96 7.56
N LYS A 72 -3.97 -2.08 7.86
CA LYS A 72 -3.88 -0.69 7.46
C LYS A 72 -2.56 -0.09 7.95
N GLY A 73 -1.89 0.61 7.08
CA GLY A 73 -0.65 1.31 7.40
C GLY A 73 0.59 0.47 7.26
N LYS A 74 0.46 -0.83 7.04
CA LYS A 74 1.63 -1.69 6.93
C LYS A 74 2.35 -1.43 5.63
N GLN A 75 3.67 -1.42 5.69
CA GLN A 75 4.49 -1.22 4.50
C GLN A 75 4.80 -2.56 3.86
N VAL A 76 4.58 -2.63 2.55
CA VAL A 76 4.78 -3.89 1.82
C VAL A 76 5.42 -3.62 0.47
N TYR A 77 6.09 -4.64 -0.03
CA TYR A 77 6.61 -4.70 -1.38
C TYR A 77 5.66 -5.58 -2.18
N ILE A 78 5.21 -5.07 -3.33
CA ILE A 78 4.30 -5.81 -4.21
C ILE A 78 4.93 -5.90 -5.59
N GLU A 79 4.91 -7.09 -6.14
CA GLU A 79 5.35 -7.31 -7.51
C GLU A 79 4.25 -8.03 -8.24
N GLY A 80 3.89 -7.54 -9.42
CA GLY A 80 2.80 -8.16 -10.18
C GLY A 80 2.70 -7.56 -11.54
N SER A 81 1.50 -7.59 -12.09
CA SER A 81 1.24 -7.07 -13.42
C SER A 81 0.01 -6.18 -13.41
N ILE A 82 -0.08 -5.30 -14.40
CA ILE A 82 -1.23 -4.44 -14.54
C ILE A 82 -2.28 -5.16 -15.35
N ARG A 83 -3.53 -5.09 -14.88
CA ARG A 83 -4.65 -5.66 -15.62
C ARG A 83 -5.75 -4.62 -15.69
N SER A 84 -6.38 -4.51 -16.85
CA SER A 84 -7.53 -3.62 -16.98
C SER A 84 -8.80 -4.43 -16.87
N ARG A 85 -9.84 -3.77 -16.38
CA ARG A 85 -11.15 -4.37 -16.26
C ARG A 85 -12.15 -3.38 -16.82
N GLN A 86 -13.05 -3.83 -17.65
CA GLN A 86 -14.06 -2.99 -18.26
C GLN A 86 -15.44 -3.41 -17.80
N TRP A 87 -16.31 -2.43 -17.62
CA TRP A 87 -17.69 -2.70 -17.27
C TRP A 87 -18.54 -1.54 -17.74
N GLU A 88 -19.84 -1.77 -17.75
CA GLU A 88 -20.80 -0.73 -18.10
C GLU A 88 -21.42 -0.20 -16.82
N ASP A 89 -21.48 1.13 -16.69
CA ASP A 89 -22.12 1.70 -15.51
C ASP A 89 -23.63 1.79 -15.76
N GLN A 90 -24.33 2.32 -14.80
CA GLN A 90 -25.79 2.38 -14.87
C GLN A 90 -26.29 3.27 -16.00
N SER A 91 -25.48 4.20 -16.44
CA SER A 91 -25.83 5.08 -17.54
C SER A 91 -25.52 4.49 -18.90
N GLY A 92 -24.98 3.28 -18.95
CA GLY A 92 -24.62 2.65 -20.21
C GLY A 92 -23.25 3.04 -20.73
N ASN A 93 -22.50 3.80 -19.96
CA ASN A 93 -21.15 4.18 -20.38
C ASN A 93 -20.16 3.09 -20.06
N LYS A 94 -19.23 2.87 -20.95
CA LYS A 94 -18.18 1.91 -20.72
C LYS A 94 -17.11 2.52 -19.82
N ARG A 95 -16.73 1.79 -18.80
CA ARG A 95 -15.72 2.23 -17.86
C ARG A 95 -14.58 1.25 -17.80
N THR A 96 -13.38 1.78 -17.61
CA THR A 96 -12.20 0.95 -17.49
C THR A 96 -11.49 1.28 -16.20
N ALA A 97 -11.11 0.25 -15.48
CA ALA A 97 -10.31 0.43 -14.27
C ALA A 97 -9.08 -0.44 -14.40
N TYR A 98 -8.00 0.03 -13.82
CA TYR A 98 -6.76 -0.73 -13.81
C TYR A 98 -6.51 -1.23 -12.41
N GLU A 99 -6.05 -2.44 -12.33
CA GLU A 99 -5.68 -3.00 -11.04
C GLU A 99 -4.39 -3.78 -11.20
N ILE A 100 -3.71 -3.99 -10.08
CA ILE A 100 -2.45 -4.70 -10.09
C ILE A 100 -2.72 -6.08 -9.51
N VAL A 101 -2.40 -7.11 -10.28
CA VAL A 101 -2.53 -8.49 -9.81
C VAL A 101 -1.21 -8.87 -9.19
N ALA A 102 -1.21 -9.00 -7.87
CA ALA A 102 0.01 -9.31 -7.14
C ALA A 102 0.43 -10.74 -7.39
N ARG A 103 1.70 -10.94 -7.61
CA ARG A 103 2.29 -12.26 -7.74
C ARG A 103 3.21 -12.57 -6.59
N ASP A 104 3.78 -11.52 -6.01
CA ASP A 104 4.69 -11.68 -4.89
C ASP A 104 4.45 -10.52 -3.93
N MET A 105 4.55 -10.81 -2.67
CA MET A 105 4.34 -9.80 -1.64
C MET A 105 5.34 -10.05 -0.53
N ARG A 106 5.98 -8.99 -0.09
CA ARG A 106 6.91 -9.05 1.02
C ARG A 106 6.58 -7.98 2.02
N MET A 107 6.50 -8.37 3.27
CA MET A 107 6.24 -7.41 4.32
C MET A 107 7.53 -6.72 4.67
N LEU A 108 7.48 -5.41 4.72
CA LEU A 108 8.63 -4.60 5.07
C LEU A 108 8.40 -3.99 6.44
N GLY A 109 9.39 -3.31 6.94
CA GLY A 109 9.30 -2.75 8.26
C GLY A 109 9.70 -3.77 9.31
N SER A 110 9.92 -3.30 10.52
CA SER A 110 10.39 -4.16 11.58
C SER A 110 9.22 -4.69 12.38
N LYS A 111 9.51 -5.68 13.19
CA LYS A 111 8.53 -6.18 14.13
C LYS A 111 8.09 -5.07 15.08
N ALA A 112 9.01 -4.19 15.44
CA ALA A 112 8.70 -3.07 16.30
C ALA A 112 7.71 -2.12 15.66
N ASP A 113 7.82 -1.94 14.36
CA ASP A 113 6.89 -1.11 13.62
C ASP A 113 5.48 -1.67 13.68
N THR A 114 5.36 -2.98 13.56
CA THR A 114 4.06 -3.64 13.66
C THR A 114 3.50 -3.52 15.09
N GLU A 115 4.35 -3.72 16.05
CA GLU A 115 3.93 -3.63 17.44
C GLU A 115 3.50 -2.21 17.79
N ARG A 116 4.19 -1.23 17.26
CA ARG A 116 3.83 0.14 17.52
C ARG A 116 2.44 0.45 16.99
N SER A 117 2.14 -0.02 15.81
CA SER A 117 0.81 0.17 15.25
C SER A 117 -0.25 -0.48 16.10
N ALA A 118 0.03 -1.66 16.60
CA ALA A 118 -0.96 -2.38 17.37
C ALA A 118 -1.16 -1.81 18.75
N SER A 119 -0.14 -1.18 19.31
CA SER A 119 -0.22 -0.71 20.68
C SER A 119 -0.29 0.79 20.82
N THR A 120 -0.67 1.47 19.78
CA THR A 120 -0.70 2.91 19.79
C THR A 120 -1.44 3.48 21.00
N THR A 121 -2.57 2.97 21.26
CA THR A 121 -3.39 3.50 22.31
C THR A 121 -2.76 3.41 23.67
N SER A 122 -2.19 2.30 23.97
CA SER A 122 -1.70 2.11 25.31
C SER A 122 -0.38 2.78 25.56
N ARG A 123 0.33 3.09 24.52
CA ARG A 123 1.65 3.64 24.72
C ARG A 123 1.71 5.14 24.67
N ALA A 124 0.63 5.74 24.36
CA ALA A 124 0.63 7.17 24.21
C ALA A 124 1.31 7.91 25.31
N PRO A 125 1.05 7.61 26.51
CA PRO A 125 1.63 8.39 27.57
C PRO A 125 3.11 8.32 27.65
N THR A 126 3.62 7.21 27.39
CA THR A 126 5.01 7.10 27.52
C THR A 126 5.77 7.90 26.69
N GLU A 127 5.56 8.18 26.16
CA GLU A 127 6.47 8.77 25.50
C GLU A 127 6.95 9.78 25.65
N SER A 128 6.53 10.05 26.12
CA SER A 128 7.05 11.12 26.33
C SER A 128 8.34 11.15 26.37
N GLU A 129 8.63 10.66 26.52
CA GLU A 129 9.77 10.91 26.52
C GLU A 129 10.31 11.10 25.46
N ALA A 130 10.14 11.16 24.94
CA ALA A 130 10.77 11.47 24.12
C ALA A 130 11.14 12.27 23.65
N PRO A 131 11.30 12.56 23.80
CA PRO A 131 11.72 13.27 23.38
C PRO A 131 12.03 13.67 22.58
N PRO A 132 12.03 13.85 22.60
CA PRO A 132 12.31 14.31 21.89
C PRO A 132 12.61 14.40 20.92
N GLU A 133 12.49 14.32 20.92
CA GLU A 133 12.80 14.37 20.13
C GLU A 133 12.94 14.50 19.35
N SER A 134 12.73 14.70 19.51
CA SER A 134 12.88 14.84 18.75
C SER A 134 12.86 14.96 17.98
N GLY A 135 12.52 15.09 17.92
CA GLY A 135 12.41 15.23 17.19
C GLY A 135 12.31 15.33 16.42
N PRO A 136 12.23 15.50 16.42
CA PRO A 136 12.13 15.68 15.47
C PRO A 136 12.09 15.56 14.66
N ALA A 137 11.80 15.50 14.72
CA ALA A 137 11.77 15.38 13.99
C ALA A 137 11.59 15.25 13.30
N PRO A 138 11.44 15.30 13.35
CA PRO A 138 11.31 15.23 12.54
C PRO A 138 11.31 15.00 11.76
N ALA A 139 11.04 14.96 11.69
CA ALA A 139 11.08 14.74 10.97
C ALA A 139 11.06 14.39 10.37
N ALA A 140 10.94 14.39 10.36
CA ALA A 140 10.96 14.04 9.79
C ALA A 140 10.82 13.73 9.24
N GLU A 141 10.59 13.71 9.23
CA GLU A 141 10.54 13.50 8.81
C GLU A 141 10.64 13.13 8.03
N ILE A 142 10.51 13.22 7.68
CA ILE A 142 10.64 12.94 6.91
C ILE A 142 10.81 12.44 6.39
N THR A 143 10.63 12.51 6.21
CA THR A 143 10.79 12.03 5.70
C THR A 143 11.01 11.50 5.10
N ASP A 144 10.73 11.58 4.87
CA ASP A 144 10.89 11.06 4.26
C ASP A 144 11.10 10.70 3.80
N GLU A 145 10.94 10.88 3.85
CA GLU A 145 11.11 10.64 3.43
C GLU A 145 11.16 10.19 3.03
N ASP A 146 10.89 10.42 3.02
CA ASP A 146 10.96 10.09 2.59
C ASP A 146 11.14 9.49 1.92
N ILE A 147 10.93 9.28 1.66
CA ILE A 147 11.24 8.86 0.91
C ILE A 147 11.31 8.35 0.09
N PRO A 148 11.15 8.21 -0.24
CA PRO A 148 11.03 7.80 -1.20
C PRO A 148 11.17 6.97 -2.00
N VAL A 149 11.09 6.63 -2.50
CA VAL A 149 11.31 5.97 -3.05
C VAL A 149 11.37 5.60 -3.60
#